data_f816942e709ca4bc7db790a9e17a7f5c
#
_entry.id   f816942e709ca4bc7db790a9e17a7f5c
#
_cell.length_a   1.000
_cell.length_b   1.000
_cell.length_c   1.000
_cell.angle_alpha   90.00
_cell.angle_beta   90.00
_cell.angle_gamma   90.00
#
_symmetry.space_group_name_H-M   'P 1'
#
loop_
_entity.id
_entity.type
_entity.pdbx_description
1 polymer ?
#
loop_
_entity_poly.entity_id
_entity_poly.type
_entity_poly.pdbx_seq_one_letter_code
_entity_poly.pdbx_strand_id
1 'polypeptide(L)'
;LFASYLSEHPIDVLKIVPSHFKALVATADGQALWPRKFLLFGGEALSWDLVEQVRRQAACIVINHYGPTETTVGALTTVVGDNEDVRLARTVPIGRPIDNLEAYILDERQEPVPVGAAGELYLGGAGVARGYWEQPDRTAERFLPNPHASQPGARLYRTGDLARRLPDGSIEFLGRV
;
A
#
# COMPACT_ATOMS: atom_id res chain seq x y z
N LEU A 1 -10.13 19.40 -17.84
CA LEU A 1 -10.75 20.05 -16.65
C LEU A 1 -9.85 19.92 -15.40
N PHE A 2 -9.43 18.70 -15.01
CA PHE A 2 -8.59 18.49 -13.80
C PHE A 2 -7.17 19.06 -13.98
N ALA A 3 -6.52 18.80 -15.10
CA ALA A 3 -5.20 19.35 -15.43
C ALA A 3 -5.20 20.88 -15.46
N SER A 4 -6.21 21.49 -16.07
CA SER A 4 -6.36 22.96 -16.09
C SER A 4 -6.54 23.52 -14.68
N TYR A 5 -7.32 22.82 -13.84
CA TYR A 5 -7.50 23.22 -12.44
C TYR A 5 -6.17 23.20 -11.66
N LEU A 6 -5.37 22.15 -11.82
CA LEU A 6 -4.07 22.04 -11.14
C LEU A 6 -3.03 23.06 -11.63
N SER A 7 -3.13 23.48 -12.89
CA SER A 7 -2.25 24.54 -13.41
C SER A 7 -2.53 25.92 -12.78
N GLU A 8 -3.81 26.17 -12.49
CA GLU A 8 -4.25 27.41 -11.84
C GLU A 8 -4.11 27.33 -10.31
N HIS A 9 -4.21 26.12 -9.75
CA HIS A 9 -4.18 25.84 -8.30
C HIS A 9 -3.09 24.81 -7.97
N PRO A 10 -1.80 25.21 -7.91
CA PRO A 10 -0.72 24.30 -7.61
C PRO A 10 -0.87 23.68 -6.21
N ILE A 11 -0.72 22.35 -6.14
CA ILE A 11 -0.85 21.56 -4.90
C ILE A 11 0.50 21.03 -4.43
N ASP A 12 0.64 20.83 -3.13
CA ASP A 12 1.85 20.24 -2.54
C ASP A 12 1.78 18.71 -2.55
N VAL A 13 0.61 18.13 -2.38
CA VAL A 13 0.39 16.69 -2.25
C VAL A 13 -0.76 16.25 -3.16
N LEU A 14 -0.52 15.18 -3.92
CA LEU A 14 -1.55 14.48 -4.68
C LEU A 14 -1.59 13.01 -4.25
N LYS A 15 -2.75 12.53 -3.79
CA LYS A 15 -3.00 11.10 -3.60
C LYS A 15 -3.94 10.61 -4.70
N ILE A 16 -3.53 9.59 -5.44
CA ILE A 16 -4.25 9.12 -6.62
C ILE A 16 -3.97 7.63 -6.88
N VAL A 17 -4.90 6.96 -7.56
CA VAL A 17 -4.74 5.58 -8.01
C VAL A 17 -3.83 5.53 -9.25
N PRO A 18 -2.87 4.60 -9.38
CA PRO A 18 -1.96 4.50 -10.50
C PRO A 18 -2.62 4.52 -11.88
N SER A 19 -3.70 3.76 -12.08
CA SER A 19 -4.42 3.72 -13.36
C SER A 19 -5.05 5.07 -13.72
N HIS A 20 -5.65 5.75 -12.75
CA HIS A 20 -6.25 7.06 -12.96
C HIS A 20 -5.17 8.11 -13.29
N PHE A 21 -4.04 8.07 -12.58
CA PHE A 21 -2.94 8.98 -12.87
C PHE A 21 -2.37 8.79 -14.29
N LYS A 22 -2.17 7.53 -14.73
CA LYS A 22 -1.76 7.23 -16.11
C LYS A 22 -2.74 7.82 -17.16
N ALA A 23 -4.05 7.67 -16.92
CA ALA A 23 -5.07 8.22 -17.81
C ALA A 23 -5.01 9.76 -17.87
N LEU A 24 -4.79 10.42 -16.74
CA LEU A 24 -4.65 11.88 -16.71
C LEU A 24 -3.38 12.34 -17.41
N VAL A 25 -2.24 11.70 -17.21
CA VAL A 25 -0.98 12.04 -17.90
C VAL A 25 -1.10 11.84 -19.40
N ALA A 26 -1.80 10.81 -19.86
CA ALA A 26 -2.02 10.55 -21.28
C ALA A 26 -2.89 11.61 -21.97
N THR A 27 -3.76 12.28 -21.22
CA THR A 27 -4.70 13.30 -21.77
C THR A 27 -4.24 14.74 -21.53
N ALA A 28 -3.26 14.94 -20.65
CA ALA A 28 -2.72 16.26 -20.37
C ALA A 28 -1.51 16.51 -21.27
N ASP A 29 -1.47 17.65 -21.95
CA ASP A 29 -0.31 18.13 -22.73
C ASP A 29 0.92 18.42 -21.82
N GLY A 30 1.19 17.55 -20.86
CA GLY A 30 2.42 17.47 -20.08
C GLY A 30 2.61 18.53 -18.97
N GLN A 31 1.69 19.45 -18.75
CA GLN A 31 2.07 20.65 -18.00
C GLN A 31 1.64 20.79 -16.55
N ALA A 32 0.65 20.10 -16.02
CA ALA A 32 0.11 20.58 -14.73
C ALA A 32 -0.33 19.52 -13.71
N LEU A 33 0.03 18.26 -13.89
CA LEU A 33 -0.44 17.18 -12.99
C LEU A 33 0.48 16.92 -11.80
N TRP A 34 1.61 17.62 -11.72
CA TRP A 34 2.66 17.31 -10.77
C TRP A 34 2.50 18.09 -9.47
N PRO A 35 2.36 17.40 -8.31
CA PRO A 35 2.41 18.07 -7.03
C PRO A 35 3.84 18.59 -6.76
N ARG A 36 3.93 19.62 -5.93
CA ARG A 36 5.22 20.25 -5.61
C ARG A 36 6.11 19.39 -4.72
N LYS A 37 5.52 18.55 -3.83
CA LYS A 37 6.26 17.81 -2.80
C LYS A 37 6.08 16.32 -2.89
N PHE A 38 4.83 15.82 -2.86
CA PHE A 38 4.56 14.40 -2.70
C PHE A 38 3.49 13.92 -3.68
N LEU A 39 3.79 12.80 -4.36
CA LEU A 39 2.85 12.03 -5.15
C LEU A 39 2.64 10.67 -4.49
N LEU A 40 1.46 10.46 -3.90
CA LEU A 40 1.10 9.23 -3.21
C LEU A 40 0.25 8.36 -4.14
N PHE A 41 0.75 7.18 -4.45
CA PHE A 41 -0.01 6.15 -5.13
C PHE A 41 -0.59 5.15 -4.13
N GLY A 42 -1.84 4.74 -4.33
CA GLY A 42 -2.48 3.73 -3.49
C GLY A 42 -3.73 3.16 -4.14
N GLY A 43 -4.19 2.01 -3.61
CA GLY A 43 -5.39 1.32 -4.10
C GLY A 43 -5.15 0.33 -5.24
N GLU A 44 -3.99 0.37 -5.89
CA GLU A 44 -3.55 -0.56 -6.93
C GLU A 44 -2.05 -0.82 -6.83
N ALA A 45 -1.58 -1.89 -7.46
CA ALA A 45 -0.14 -2.16 -7.57
C ALA A 45 0.57 -1.06 -8.38
N LEU A 46 1.63 -0.49 -7.81
CA LEU A 46 2.44 0.54 -8.47
C LEU A 46 3.55 -0.12 -9.30
N SER A 47 3.58 0.17 -10.60
CA SER A 47 4.63 -0.33 -11.49
C SER A 47 5.88 0.55 -11.47
N TRP A 48 7.04 -0.05 -11.65
CA TRP A 48 8.31 0.68 -11.80
C TRP A 48 8.31 1.61 -13.01
N ASP A 49 7.69 1.19 -14.12
CA ASP A 49 7.58 2.05 -15.33
C ASP A 49 6.89 3.38 -15.05
N LEU A 50 5.83 3.35 -14.22
CA LEU A 50 5.14 4.57 -13.83
C LEU A 50 6.03 5.47 -12.95
N VAL A 51 6.77 4.87 -12.01
CA VAL A 51 7.73 5.61 -11.19
C VAL A 51 8.79 6.28 -12.04
N GLU A 52 9.36 5.56 -13.01
CA GLU A 52 10.36 6.11 -13.93
C GLU A 52 9.77 7.22 -14.82
N GLN A 53 8.53 7.08 -15.26
CA GLN A 53 7.84 8.14 -15.98
C GLN A 53 7.70 9.41 -15.13
N VAL A 54 7.29 9.27 -13.86
CA VAL A 54 7.18 10.39 -12.91
C VAL A 54 8.54 11.07 -12.72
N ARG A 55 9.59 10.29 -12.43
CA ARG A 55 10.95 10.81 -12.15
C ARG A 55 11.54 11.59 -13.31
N ARG A 56 11.21 11.23 -14.55
CA ARG A 56 11.66 12.00 -15.73
C ARG A 56 10.97 13.34 -15.90
N GLN A 57 9.81 13.54 -15.28
CA GLN A 57 8.97 14.70 -15.54
C GLN A 57 8.75 15.58 -14.30
N ALA A 58 9.01 15.07 -13.10
CA ALA A 58 8.75 15.77 -11.86
C ALA A 58 9.82 15.51 -10.80
N ALA A 59 10.06 16.51 -9.96
CA ALA A 59 10.97 16.44 -8.82
C ALA A 59 10.27 16.05 -7.50
N CYS A 60 8.98 15.68 -7.55
CA CYS A 60 8.26 15.31 -6.35
C CYS A 60 8.68 13.93 -5.83
N ILE A 61 8.55 13.74 -4.52
CA ILE A 61 8.79 12.46 -3.86
C ILE A 61 7.62 11.52 -4.14
N VAL A 62 7.90 10.33 -4.67
CA VAL A 62 6.90 9.28 -4.90
C VAL A 62 6.78 8.42 -3.66
N ILE A 63 5.55 8.20 -3.21
CA ILE A 63 5.22 7.34 -2.08
C ILE A 63 4.24 6.26 -2.56
N ASN A 64 4.55 4.99 -2.29
CA ASN A 64 3.59 3.90 -2.42
C ASN A 64 2.88 3.69 -1.08
N HIS A 65 1.55 3.57 -1.11
CA HIS A 65 0.70 3.52 0.06
C HIS A 65 -0.36 2.44 -0.10
N TYR A 66 -0.33 1.48 0.81
CA TYR A 66 -1.22 0.33 0.82
C TYR A 66 -2.06 0.31 2.08
N GLY A 67 -3.30 -0.12 1.95
CA GLY A 67 -4.17 -0.44 3.07
C GLY A 67 -5.61 -0.64 2.63
N PRO A 68 -6.24 -1.71 3.09
CA PRO A 68 -7.67 -1.93 2.91
C PRO A 68 -8.48 -0.98 3.80
N THR A 69 -9.73 -0.76 3.45
CA THR A 69 -10.69 0.06 4.21
C THR A 69 -10.80 -0.41 5.66
N GLU A 70 -10.73 -1.71 5.88
CA GLU A 70 -10.83 -2.38 7.18
C GLU A 70 -9.66 -2.09 8.12
N THR A 71 -8.59 -1.46 7.62
CA THR A 71 -7.45 -1.00 8.41
C THR A 71 -7.20 0.51 8.27
N THR A 72 -8.27 1.27 8.11
CA THR A 72 -8.27 2.74 8.05
C THR A 72 -7.52 3.30 6.82
N VAL A 73 -7.67 2.63 5.65
CA VAL A 73 -7.19 3.06 4.32
C VAL A 73 -5.67 3.07 4.16
N GLY A 74 -4.91 3.38 5.19
CA GLY A 74 -3.45 3.44 5.15
C GLY A 74 -2.81 2.56 6.19
N ALA A 75 -2.19 1.46 5.79
CA ALA A 75 -1.57 0.50 6.69
C ALA A 75 -0.06 0.37 6.48
N LEU A 76 0.40 0.36 5.24
CA LEU A 76 1.81 0.29 4.90
C LEU A 76 2.19 1.43 3.96
N THR A 77 3.45 1.85 4.05
CA THR A 77 3.95 2.90 3.17
C THR A 77 5.44 2.73 2.89
N THR A 78 5.87 3.22 1.73
CA THR A 78 7.29 3.38 1.40
C THR A 78 7.52 4.62 0.56
N VAL A 79 8.59 5.35 0.85
CA VAL A 79 9.14 6.33 -0.08
C VAL A 79 9.90 5.56 -1.15
N VAL A 80 9.55 5.79 -2.42
CA VAL A 80 10.16 5.07 -3.54
C VAL A 80 11.55 5.65 -3.79
N GLY A 81 12.57 4.95 -3.29
CA GLY A 81 13.99 5.29 -3.46
C GLY A 81 14.65 4.58 -4.64
N ASP A 82 15.98 4.73 -4.74
CA ASP A 82 16.83 4.12 -5.78
C ASP A 82 17.54 2.84 -5.31
N ASN A 83 17.04 2.20 -4.24
CA ASN A 83 17.64 0.98 -3.73
C ASN A 83 17.49 -0.16 -4.77
N GLU A 84 18.62 -0.63 -5.31
CA GLU A 84 18.65 -1.67 -6.34
C GLU A 84 18.05 -3.00 -5.86
N ASP A 85 18.25 -3.37 -4.61
CA ASP A 85 17.69 -4.62 -4.05
C ASP A 85 16.17 -4.63 -4.07
N VAL A 86 15.56 -3.47 -3.89
CA VAL A 86 14.10 -3.30 -3.92
C VAL A 86 13.58 -3.30 -5.36
N ARG A 87 14.39 -2.90 -6.33
CA ARG A 87 14.03 -2.92 -7.77
C ARG A 87 13.94 -4.32 -8.37
N LEU A 88 14.41 -5.34 -7.68
CA LEU A 88 14.23 -6.75 -8.08
C LEU A 88 12.79 -7.24 -7.84
N ALA A 89 11.98 -6.51 -7.08
CA ALA A 89 10.56 -6.79 -6.93
C ALA A 89 9.79 -6.53 -8.23
N ARG A 90 8.75 -7.33 -8.51
CA ARG A 90 7.92 -7.22 -9.73
C ARG A 90 7.17 -5.89 -9.80
N THR A 91 6.76 -5.37 -8.64
CA THR A 91 6.12 -4.07 -8.48
C THR A 91 6.84 -3.30 -7.37
N VAL A 92 6.56 -2.01 -7.27
CA VAL A 92 7.07 -1.23 -6.13
C VAL A 92 6.51 -1.81 -4.83
N PRO A 93 7.37 -2.18 -3.86
CA PRO A 93 6.90 -2.69 -2.58
C PRO A 93 5.87 -1.77 -1.92
N ILE A 94 4.92 -2.38 -1.23
CA ILE A 94 3.93 -1.64 -0.44
C ILE A 94 4.52 -1.08 0.86
N GLY A 95 5.75 -1.44 1.17
CA GLY A 95 6.55 -0.84 2.23
C GLY A 95 6.43 -1.54 3.57
N ARG A 96 6.43 -0.74 4.63
CA ARG A 96 6.38 -1.19 6.03
C ARG A 96 5.15 -0.64 6.72
N PRO A 97 4.67 -1.28 7.80
CA PRO A 97 3.59 -0.72 8.61
C PRO A 97 3.91 0.69 9.07
N ILE A 98 2.89 1.55 9.03
CA ILE A 98 2.95 2.85 9.70
C ILE A 98 2.83 2.66 11.22
N ASP A 99 3.09 3.71 11.99
CA ASP A 99 3.04 3.67 13.45
C ASP A 99 1.71 3.11 13.98
N ASN A 100 1.80 2.29 15.00
CA ASN A 100 0.68 1.60 15.66
C ASN A 100 -0.05 0.55 14.80
N LEU A 101 0.52 0.17 13.65
CA LEU A 101 0.07 -0.95 12.85
C LEU A 101 1.13 -2.04 12.79
N GLU A 102 0.68 -3.25 12.52
CA GLU A 102 1.47 -4.46 12.42
C GLU A 102 1.13 -5.18 11.12
N ALA A 103 2.12 -5.86 10.52
CA ALA A 103 1.92 -6.66 9.33
C ALA A 103 2.60 -8.03 9.50
N TYR A 104 1.82 -9.06 9.28
CA TYR A 104 2.24 -10.45 9.33
C TYR A 104 2.03 -11.09 7.97
N ILE A 105 2.97 -11.93 7.56
CA ILE A 105 2.82 -12.77 6.38
C ILE A 105 2.78 -14.19 6.89
N LEU A 106 1.62 -14.83 6.76
CA LEU A 106 1.31 -16.09 7.40
C LEU A 106 1.02 -17.19 6.36
N ASP A 107 1.32 -18.43 6.74
CA ASP A 107 0.93 -19.61 5.98
C ASP A 107 -0.54 -20.04 6.28
N GLU A 108 -0.96 -21.17 5.72
CA GLU A 108 -2.31 -21.75 5.94
C GLU A 108 -2.58 -22.14 7.40
N ARG A 109 -1.52 -22.33 8.22
CA ARG A 109 -1.61 -22.63 9.65
C ARG A 109 -1.58 -21.39 10.53
N GLN A 110 -1.55 -20.19 9.89
CA GLN A 110 -1.39 -18.89 10.55
C GLN A 110 -0.05 -18.73 11.27
N GLU A 111 1.00 -19.42 10.79
CA GLU A 111 2.36 -19.26 11.28
C GLU A 111 3.16 -18.32 10.36
N PRO A 112 4.06 -17.49 10.92
CA PRO A 112 4.88 -16.56 10.14
C PRO A 112 5.79 -17.31 9.16
N VAL A 113 5.76 -16.89 7.88
CA VAL A 113 6.66 -17.45 6.87
C VAL A 113 8.05 -16.80 6.93
N PRO A 114 9.11 -17.50 6.51
CA PRO A 114 10.46 -16.93 6.41
C PRO A 114 10.52 -15.74 5.44
N VAL A 115 11.55 -14.88 5.62
CA VAL A 115 11.84 -13.78 4.68
C VAL A 115 12.03 -14.34 3.27
N GLY A 116 11.40 -13.72 2.29
CA GLY A 116 11.37 -14.14 0.88
C GLY A 116 10.29 -15.16 0.52
N ALA A 117 9.73 -15.88 1.49
CA ALA A 117 8.61 -16.79 1.23
C ALA A 117 7.29 -16.02 1.07
N ALA A 118 6.43 -16.55 0.19
CA ALA A 118 5.08 -16.02 -0.02
C ALA A 118 4.13 -16.56 1.06
N GLY A 119 3.20 -15.70 1.49
CA GLY A 119 2.12 -16.03 2.40
C GLY A 119 1.00 -15.00 2.30
N GLU A 120 -0.10 -15.24 3.00
CA GLU A 120 -1.20 -14.28 3.06
C GLU A 120 -0.86 -13.12 4.02
N LEU A 121 -1.15 -11.90 3.60
CA LEU A 121 -0.93 -10.69 4.41
C LEU A 121 -2.05 -10.50 5.43
N TYR A 122 -1.67 -10.34 6.68
CA TYR A 122 -2.55 -9.99 7.80
C TYR A 122 -2.10 -8.67 8.41
N LEU A 123 -3.05 -7.85 8.81
CA LEU A 123 -2.79 -6.54 9.43
C LEU A 123 -3.35 -6.48 10.84
N GLY A 124 -2.55 -6.02 11.77
CA GLY A 124 -2.90 -5.82 13.18
C GLY A 124 -2.73 -4.37 13.62
N GLY A 125 -3.07 -4.10 14.88
CA GLY A 125 -2.84 -2.82 15.53
C GLY A 125 -4.05 -1.90 15.57
N ALA A 126 -3.81 -0.63 15.93
CA ALA A 126 -4.85 0.34 16.26
C ALA A 126 -5.78 0.72 15.09
N GLY A 127 -5.30 0.54 13.84
CA GLY A 127 -6.09 0.85 12.63
C GLY A 127 -7.11 -0.22 12.24
N VAL A 128 -7.11 -1.40 12.89
CA VAL A 128 -8.04 -2.48 12.56
C VAL A 128 -9.46 -2.13 12.99
N ALA A 129 -10.39 -2.13 12.03
CA ALA A 129 -11.80 -1.82 12.26
C ALA A 129 -12.47 -2.84 13.20
N ARG A 130 -13.63 -2.48 13.76
CA ARG A 130 -14.39 -3.37 14.64
C ARG A 130 -14.98 -4.57 13.92
N GLY A 131 -15.30 -4.43 12.64
CA GLY A 131 -15.92 -5.44 11.80
C GLY A 131 -16.88 -4.81 10.80
N TYR A 132 -17.70 -5.64 10.17
CA TYR A 132 -18.74 -5.21 9.23
C TYR A 132 -20.08 -5.02 9.96
N TRP A 133 -20.75 -3.92 9.67
CA TRP A 133 -22.03 -3.59 10.29
C TRP A 133 -23.09 -4.67 9.97
N GLU A 134 -23.75 -5.19 11.02
CA GLU A 134 -24.77 -6.22 10.91
C GLU A 134 -24.37 -7.50 10.14
N GLN A 135 -23.06 -7.80 10.04
CA GLN A 135 -22.53 -8.98 9.37
C GLN A 135 -21.56 -9.76 10.30
N PRO A 136 -22.07 -10.41 11.36
CA PRO A 136 -21.22 -11.10 12.34
C PRO A 136 -20.40 -12.25 11.72
N ASP A 137 -20.99 -13.04 10.83
CA ASP A 137 -20.32 -14.18 10.19
C ASP A 137 -19.14 -13.71 9.33
N ARG A 138 -19.37 -12.72 8.48
CA ARG A 138 -18.31 -12.12 7.65
C ARG A 138 -17.24 -11.42 8.50
N THR A 139 -17.64 -10.85 9.62
CA THR A 139 -16.71 -10.26 10.57
C THR A 139 -15.81 -11.34 11.18
N ALA A 140 -16.38 -12.46 11.61
CA ALA A 140 -15.63 -13.56 12.17
C ALA A 140 -14.66 -14.22 11.18
N GLU A 141 -15.01 -14.26 9.89
CA GLU A 141 -14.14 -14.78 8.82
C GLU A 141 -12.91 -13.91 8.54
N ARG A 142 -13.01 -12.59 8.75
CA ARG A 142 -11.99 -11.62 8.33
C ARG A 142 -11.23 -10.99 9.50
N PHE A 143 -11.84 -10.87 10.66
CA PHE A 143 -11.25 -10.25 11.85
C PHE A 143 -10.98 -11.31 12.90
N LEU A 144 -9.76 -11.87 12.85
CA LEU A 144 -9.34 -13.01 13.65
C LEU A 144 -8.64 -12.55 14.95
N PRO A 145 -8.58 -13.37 15.99
CA PRO A 145 -7.70 -13.12 17.13
C PRO A 145 -6.25 -12.98 16.65
N ASN A 146 -5.46 -12.09 17.26
CA ASN A 146 -4.03 -11.95 17.01
C ASN A 146 -3.21 -12.74 18.04
N PRO A 147 -2.69 -13.93 17.69
CA PRO A 147 -1.88 -14.74 18.62
C PRO A 147 -0.47 -14.17 18.81
N HIS A 148 -0.05 -13.22 17.97
CA HIS A 148 1.29 -12.63 17.99
C HIS A 148 1.36 -11.32 18.76
N ALA A 149 0.22 -10.77 19.16
CA ALA A 149 0.17 -9.52 19.93
C ALA A 149 0.37 -9.77 21.43
N SER A 150 1.03 -8.83 22.09
CA SER A 150 1.18 -8.83 23.56
C SER A 150 -0.09 -8.34 24.29
N GLN A 151 -1.00 -7.67 23.59
CA GLN A 151 -2.22 -7.12 24.19
C GLN A 151 -3.38 -8.11 24.08
N PRO A 152 -4.05 -8.45 25.20
CA PRO A 152 -5.25 -9.28 25.18
C PRO A 152 -6.36 -8.65 24.31
N GLY A 153 -7.03 -9.49 23.50
CA GLY A 153 -8.12 -9.06 22.64
C GLY A 153 -7.69 -8.35 21.34
N ALA A 154 -6.39 -8.27 21.06
CA ALA A 154 -5.89 -7.79 19.78
C ALA A 154 -6.39 -8.67 18.62
N ARG A 155 -6.60 -8.05 17.46
CA ARG A 155 -7.14 -8.72 16.28
C ARG A 155 -6.29 -8.49 15.06
N LEU A 156 -6.35 -9.45 14.14
CA LEU A 156 -5.82 -9.38 12.79
C LEU A 156 -6.96 -9.22 11.79
N TYR A 157 -6.75 -8.37 10.81
CA TYR A 157 -7.55 -8.35 9.60
C TYR A 157 -6.90 -9.23 8.53
N ARG A 158 -7.62 -10.22 8.06
CA ARG A 158 -7.25 -11.10 6.96
C ARG A 158 -7.52 -10.42 5.63
N THR A 159 -6.46 -9.96 4.93
CA THR A 159 -6.61 -9.11 3.74
C THR A 159 -7.07 -9.88 2.49
N GLY A 160 -6.72 -11.16 2.37
CA GLY A 160 -6.85 -11.94 1.14
C GLY A 160 -5.80 -11.55 0.10
N ASP A 161 -4.74 -10.86 0.48
CA ASP A 161 -3.64 -10.49 -0.38
C ASP A 161 -2.43 -11.40 -0.13
N LEU A 162 -1.83 -11.87 -1.21
CA LEU A 162 -0.57 -12.62 -1.17
C LEU A 162 0.59 -11.62 -1.16
N ALA A 163 1.55 -11.85 -0.28
CA ALA A 163 2.70 -10.96 -0.10
C ALA A 163 3.95 -11.74 0.29
N ARG A 164 5.12 -11.09 0.23
CA ARG A 164 6.36 -11.59 0.83
C ARG A 164 7.14 -10.45 1.47
N ARG A 165 7.90 -10.78 2.51
CA ARG A 165 8.83 -9.83 3.14
C ARG A 165 10.16 -9.88 2.41
N LEU A 166 10.67 -8.72 2.02
CA LEU A 166 11.97 -8.59 1.39
C LEU A 166 13.10 -8.54 2.44
N PRO A 167 14.37 -8.76 2.06
CA PRO A 167 15.50 -8.73 3.00
C PRO A 167 15.66 -7.40 3.75
N ASP A 168 15.29 -6.28 3.13
CA ASP A 168 15.30 -4.96 3.76
C ASP A 168 14.14 -4.76 4.75
N GLY A 169 13.22 -5.74 4.88
CA GLY A 169 12.06 -5.70 5.76
C GLY A 169 10.80 -5.07 5.15
N SER A 170 10.88 -4.51 3.95
CA SER A 170 9.70 -4.05 3.21
C SER A 170 8.86 -5.24 2.73
N ILE A 171 7.60 -4.98 2.40
CA ILE A 171 6.64 -5.98 1.94
C ILE A 171 6.32 -5.76 0.47
N GLU A 172 6.44 -6.81 -0.33
CA GLU A 172 6.00 -6.85 -1.73
C GLU A 172 4.64 -7.51 -1.83
N PHE A 173 3.73 -6.86 -2.56
CA PHE A 173 2.42 -7.40 -2.93
C PHE A 173 2.57 -8.33 -4.14
N LEU A 174 2.02 -9.53 -4.06
CA LEU A 174 2.13 -10.56 -5.10
C LEU A 174 0.83 -10.82 -5.86
N GLY A 175 -0.31 -10.32 -5.34
CA GLY A 175 -1.63 -10.52 -5.92
C GLY A 175 -2.70 -10.83 -4.87
N ARG A 176 -3.84 -11.34 -5.32
CA ARG A 176 -4.91 -11.84 -4.44
C ARG A 176 -4.79 -13.35 -4.26
N VAL A 177 -5.23 -13.86 -3.10
CA VAL A 177 -5.33 -15.29 -2.81
C VAL A 177 -6.47 -15.92 -3.59
#